data_fffa5f56fa04a1ad307d4b9891fcd567
#
_entry.id   fffa5f56fa04a1ad307d4b9891fcd567
#
_cell.length_a   1.000
_cell.length_b   1.000
_cell.length_c   1.000
_cell.angle_alpha   90.00
_cell.angle_beta   90.00
_cell.angle_gamma   90.00
#
_symmetry.space_group_name_H-M   'P 1'
#
loop_
_entity.id
_entity.type
_entity.pdbx_description
1 polymer ?
#
loop_
_entity_poly.entity_id
_entity_poly.type
_entity_poly.pdbx_seq_one_letter_code
_entity_poly.pdbx_strand_id
1 'polypeptide(L)'
;MNSTSKRILIVDDEEDLTWSISRSLRKEKDHFDVMCVNSGNEAIEVLKRLSLDLIISDIQMPGVNGLMLLEFAYRIQPAIKVIIMSTWDENDIEAMIRQRSGIFYLEKPFDINRMKWTIHQAFDSSHNKYRGRLIDMNLKDIIKHNCQNKFQGYLNITNGEQSGIIYFRCGEVIHAKVGELEGEKALLNVINWNEGQYNAVLADIPMKKTIQNGWRLLLEKFIPQF
;
A
#
# COMPACT_ATOMS: atom_id res chain seq x y z
N MET A 1 12.27 17.35 20.42
CA MET A 1 12.68 17.08 19.04
C MET A 1 11.56 17.59 18.14
N ASN A 2 11.82 18.64 17.34
CA ASN A 2 10.81 19.16 16.42
C ASN A 2 10.54 18.10 15.34
N SER A 3 9.43 17.40 15.44
CA SER A 3 8.93 16.59 14.34
C SER A 3 8.54 17.56 13.22
N THR A 4 9.37 17.65 12.18
CA THR A 4 9.00 18.39 10.98
C THR A 4 7.79 17.69 10.36
N SER A 5 6.69 18.42 10.22
CA SER A 5 5.48 17.92 9.57
C SER A 5 5.81 17.39 8.17
N LYS A 6 5.32 16.20 7.83
CA LYS A 6 5.51 15.59 6.51
C LYS A 6 4.63 16.25 5.47
N ARG A 7 5.23 16.71 4.36
CA ARG A 7 4.51 17.36 3.26
C ARG A 7 4.00 16.35 2.26
N ILE A 8 2.69 16.35 2.09
CA ILE A 8 1.96 15.45 1.19
C ILE A 8 1.27 16.28 0.12
N LEU A 9 1.47 15.94 -1.15
CA LEU A 9 0.71 16.48 -2.27
C LEU A 9 -0.27 15.42 -2.77
N ILE A 10 -1.56 15.78 -2.82
CA ILE A 10 -2.62 14.94 -3.40
C ILE A 10 -2.97 15.52 -4.77
N VAL A 11 -3.01 14.66 -5.79
CA VAL A 11 -3.25 15.03 -7.18
C VAL A 11 -4.33 14.12 -7.76
N ASP A 12 -5.49 14.68 -8.06
CA ASP A 12 -6.62 13.95 -8.67
C ASP A 12 -7.55 15.00 -9.29
N ASP A 13 -8.08 14.78 -10.47
CA ASP A 13 -9.00 15.71 -11.13
C ASP A 13 -10.42 15.71 -10.50
N GLU A 14 -10.70 14.77 -9.61
CA GLU A 14 -11.89 14.74 -8.76
C GLU A 14 -11.69 15.59 -7.49
N GLU A 15 -12.13 16.86 -7.50
CA GLU A 15 -12.00 17.79 -6.35
C GLU A 15 -12.60 17.23 -5.05
N ASP A 16 -13.75 16.58 -5.11
CA ASP A 16 -14.41 16.01 -3.94
C ASP A 16 -13.57 14.91 -3.28
N LEU A 17 -12.88 14.10 -4.08
CA LEU A 17 -11.99 13.05 -3.59
C LEU A 17 -10.76 13.67 -2.90
N THR A 18 -10.07 14.62 -3.54
CA THR A 18 -8.89 15.30 -2.96
C THR A 18 -9.25 16.02 -1.67
N TRP A 19 -10.39 16.71 -1.64
CA TRP A 19 -10.88 17.39 -0.44
C TRP A 19 -11.19 16.42 0.71
N SER A 20 -11.87 15.32 0.41
CA SER A 20 -12.24 14.29 1.40
C SER A 20 -10.99 13.66 2.03
N ILE A 21 -10.01 13.28 1.20
CA ILE A 21 -8.73 12.71 1.66
C ILE A 21 -7.99 13.74 2.54
N SER A 22 -7.82 14.97 2.04
CA SER A 22 -7.12 16.04 2.77
C SER A 22 -7.75 16.31 4.13
N ARG A 23 -9.09 16.44 4.20
CA ARG A 23 -9.81 16.65 5.45
C ARG A 23 -9.58 15.54 6.46
N SER A 24 -9.49 14.30 5.97
CA SER A 24 -9.26 13.14 6.83
C SER A 24 -7.83 13.08 7.36
N LEU A 25 -6.84 13.38 6.51
CA LEU A 25 -5.42 13.38 6.90
C LEU A 25 -5.07 14.50 7.88
N ARG A 26 -5.66 15.68 7.75
CA ARG A 26 -5.46 16.80 8.67
C ARG A 26 -5.94 16.51 10.11
N LYS A 27 -6.78 15.51 10.30
CA LYS A 27 -7.25 15.07 11.63
C LYS A 27 -6.31 14.06 12.29
N GLU A 28 -5.29 13.59 11.57
CA GLU A 28 -4.33 12.63 12.12
C GLU A 28 -3.42 13.27 13.16
N LYS A 29 -3.01 12.45 14.14
CA LYS A 29 -2.09 12.88 15.21
C LYS A 29 -0.70 13.24 14.68
N ASP A 30 -0.32 12.71 13.53
CA ASP A 30 1.01 12.89 12.92
C ASP A 30 1.19 14.24 12.21
N HIS A 31 0.15 15.10 12.22
CA HIS A 31 0.18 16.46 11.67
C HIS A 31 0.84 16.56 10.29
N PHE A 32 0.21 15.94 9.28
CA PHE A 32 0.63 16.08 7.91
C PHE A 32 0.34 17.50 7.37
N ASP A 33 1.30 18.06 6.62
CA ASP A 33 1.11 19.27 5.81
C ASP A 33 0.58 18.83 4.43
N VAL A 34 -0.74 18.93 4.24
CA VAL A 34 -1.44 18.37 3.08
C VAL A 34 -1.86 19.47 2.12
N MET A 35 -1.39 19.38 0.89
CA MET A 35 -1.78 20.20 -0.26
C MET A 35 -2.56 19.38 -1.27
N CYS A 36 -3.53 19.99 -1.95
CA CYS A 36 -4.30 19.36 -3.02
C CYS A 36 -4.17 20.19 -4.29
N VAL A 37 -4.06 19.52 -5.42
CA VAL A 37 -4.14 20.12 -6.76
C VAL A 37 -4.96 19.20 -7.66
N ASN A 38 -5.59 19.76 -8.70
CA ASN A 38 -6.54 19.02 -9.52
C ASN A 38 -6.01 18.71 -10.93
N SER A 39 -4.71 18.88 -11.13
CA SER A 39 -4.06 18.52 -12.39
C SER A 39 -2.58 18.19 -12.22
N GLY A 40 -2.05 17.38 -13.13
CA GLY A 40 -0.60 17.10 -13.18
C GLY A 40 0.24 18.33 -13.47
N ASN A 41 -0.28 19.32 -14.21
CA ASN A 41 0.42 20.57 -14.47
C ASN A 41 0.60 21.41 -13.18
N GLU A 42 -0.43 21.54 -12.36
CA GLU A 42 -0.35 22.20 -11.06
C GLU A 42 0.62 21.48 -10.13
N ALA A 43 0.58 20.13 -10.11
CA ALA A 43 1.51 19.33 -9.34
C ALA A 43 2.97 19.57 -9.72
N ILE A 44 3.27 19.72 -11.02
CA ILE A 44 4.62 20.08 -11.52
C ILE A 44 5.05 21.46 -10.96
N GLU A 45 4.17 22.45 -10.95
CA GLU A 45 4.50 23.78 -10.41
C GLU A 45 4.75 23.74 -8.90
N VAL A 46 4.04 22.91 -8.16
CA VAL A 46 4.31 22.69 -6.73
C VAL A 46 5.68 22.02 -6.53
N LEU A 47 5.98 20.96 -7.30
CA LEU A 47 7.26 20.23 -7.22
C LEU A 47 8.48 21.10 -7.51
N LYS A 48 8.36 22.10 -8.40
CA LYS A 48 9.44 23.05 -8.70
C LYS A 48 9.74 24.00 -7.54
N ARG A 49 8.76 24.26 -6.69
CA ARG A 49 8.84 25.28 -5.63
C ARG A 49 9.03 24.74 -4.24
N LEU A 50 8.54 23.54 -3.98
CA LEU A 50 8.50 22.93 -2.65
C LEU A 50 9.13 21.54 -2.64
N SER A 51 9.87 21.26 -1.58
CA SER A 51 10.30 19.89 -1.28
C SER A 51 9.14 19.14 -0.64
N LEU A 52 8.79 17.98 -1.20
CA LEU A 52 7.70 17.12 -0.75
C LEU A 52 8.28 15.81 -0.21
N ASP A 53 7.61 15.25 0.78
CA ASP A 53 7.94 13.90 1.30
C ASP A 53 7.16 12.82 0.54
N LEU A 54 5.93 13.12 0.08
CA LEU A 54 5.05 12.16 -0.57
C LEU A 54 4.16 12.85 -1.61
N ILE A 55 3.98 12.19 -2.76
CA ILE A 55 2.89 12.47 -3.71
C ILE A 55 1.90 11.30 -3.68
N ILE A 56 0.61 11.62 -3.70
CA ILE A 56 -0.49 10.69 -3.90
C ILE A 56 -1.19 11.13 -5.18
N SER A 57 -1.12 10.34 -6.25
CA SER A 57 -1.60 10.77 -7.57
C SER A 57 -2.51 9.73 -8.21
N ASP A 58 -3.61 10.20 -8.78
CA ASP A 58 -4.31 9.41 -9.80
C ASP A 58 -3.42 9.26 -11.04
N ILE A 59 -3.59 8.16 -11.75
CA ILE A 59 -2.96 7.93 -13.06
C ILE A 59 -3.72 8.62 -14.17
N GLN A 60 -5.05 8.47 -14.15
CA GLN A 60 -5.92 8.87 -15.24
C GLN A 60 -6.36 10.33 -15.08
N MET A 61 -5.50 11.25 -15.43
CA MET A 61 -5.81 12.68 -15.43
C MET A 61 -5.63 13.29 -16.82
N PRO A 62 -6.44 14.31 -17.19
CA PRO A 62 -6.26 15.03 -18.44
C PRO A 62 -4.90 15.74 -18.54
N GLY A 63 -4.27 15.70 -19.71
CA GLY A 63 -2.99 16.37 -19.96
C GLY A 63 -1.81 15.62 -19.38
N VAL A 64 -1.20 16.14 -18.32
CA VAL A 64 -0.13 15.44 -17.59
C VAL A 64 -0.75 14.39 -16.68
N ASN A 65 -0.67 13.14 -17.11
CA ASN A 65 -1.16 12.01 -16.33
C ASN A 65 -0.20 11.65 -15.17
N GLY A 66 -0.67 10.77 -14.26
CA GLY A 66 0.10 10.39 -13.07
C GLY A 66 1.46 9.75 -13.36
N LEU A 67 1.60 9.00 -14.48
CA LEU A 67 2.89 8.39 -14.84
C LEU A 67 3.91 9.44 -15.30
N MET A 68 3.49 10.40 -16.11
CA MET A 68 4.34 11.53 -16.52
C MET A 68 4.73 12.39 -15.31
N LEU A 69 3.79 12.63 -14.39
CA LEU A 69 4.04 13.32 -13.14
C LEU A 69 5.07 12.58 -12.27
N LEU A 70 4.96 11.26 -12.17
CA LEU A 70 5.88 10.40 -11.44
C LEU A 70 7.32 10.52 -11.96
N GLU A 71 7.50 10.43 -13.29
CA GLU A 71 8.82 10.59 -13.91
C GLU A 71 9.40 11.98 -13.62
N PHE A 72 8.58 13.01 -13.73
CA PHE A 72 9.00 14.37 -13.41
C PHE A 72 9.39 14.51 -11.94
N ALA A 73 8.57 13.98 -11.02
CA ALA A 73 8.81 14.04 -9.59
C ALA A 73 10.15 13.41 -9.20
N TYR A 74 10.46 12.22 -9.70
CA TYR A 74 11.74 11.56 -9.42
C TYR A 74 12.95 12.29 -10.02
N ARG A 75 12.77 12.95 -11.14
CA ARG A 75 13.84 13.75 -11.75
C ARG A 75 14.21 14.97 -10.89
N ILE A 76 13.23 15.62 -10.27
CA ILE A 76 13.42 16.81 -9.46
C ILE A 76 13.73 16.47 -8.00
N GLN A 77 13.07 15.44 -7.46
CA GLN A 77 13.17 15.01 -6.07
C GLN A 77 13.34 13.49 -5.99
N PRO A 78 14.57 12.96 -6.20
CA PRO A 78 14.80 11.51 -6.34
C PRO A 78 14.41 10.67 -5.11
N ALA A 79 14.34 11.27 -3.92
CA ALA A 79 13.97 10.61 -2.66
C ALA A 79 12.47 10.68 -2.35
N ILE A 80 11.67 11.34 -3.20
CA ILE A 80 10.24 11.47 -2.97
C ILE A 80 9.57 10.11 -3.01
N LYS A 81 8.59 9.92 -2.12
CA LYS A 81 7.74 8.72 -2.12
C LYS A 81 6.49 8.98 -2.93
N VAL A 82 5.94 7.93 -3.53
CA VAL A 82 4.78 8.06 -4.39
C VAL A 82 3.76 6.98 -4.06
N ILE A 83 2.50 7.39 -3.89
CA ILE A 83 1.35 6.49 -3.89
C ILE A 83 0.59 6.75 -5.18
N ILE A 84 0.43 5.72 -6.00
CA ILE A 84 -0.36 5.75 -7.22
C ILE A 84 -1.76 5.25 -6.89
N MET A 85 -2.77 6.05 -7.20
CA MET A 85 -4.18 5.65 -7.16
C MET A 85 -4.62 5.28 -8.58
N SER A 86 -5.23 4.11 -8.77
CA SER A 86 -5.73 3.70 -10.08
C SER A 86 -6.83 2.63 -9.96
N THR A 87 -7.69 2.56 -10.97
CA THR A 87 -8.49 1.38 -11.23
C THR A 87 -7.57 0.29 -11.79
N TRP A 88 -7.72 -0.92 -11.29
CA TRP A 88 -6.87 -2.06 -11.65
C TRP A 88 -6.92 -2.36 -13.15
N ASP A 89 -5.82 -2.27 -13.89
CA ASP A 89 -5.54 -2.97 -15.16
C ASP A 89 -4.33 -2.43 -15.97
N GLU A 90 -3.44 -1.62 -15.38
CA GLU A 90 -2.34 -1.05 -16.15
C GLU A 90 -1.04 -1.84 -15.99
N ASN A 91 -0.67 -2.62 -17.00
CA ASN A 91 0.59 -3.38 -17.08
C ASN A 91 1.83 -2.48 -16.92
N ASP A 92 1.71 -1.19 -17.24
CA ASP A 92 2.80 -0.21 -17.15
C ASP A 92 3.15 0.14 -15.69
N ILE A 93 2.17 0.15 -14.78
CA ILE A 93 2.41 0.40 -13.35
C ILE A 93 3.24 -0.72 -12.74
N GLU A 94 2.97 -1.97 -13.10
CA GLU A 94 3.74 -3.11 -12.61
C GLU A 94 5.22 -2.99 -12.99
N ALA A 95 5.52 -2.55 -14.20
CA ALA A 95 6.90 -2.37 -14.66
C ALA A 95 7.61 -1.25 -13.87
N MET A 96 6.93 -0.15 -13.56
CA MET A 96 7.49 0.96 -12.79
C MET A 96 7.72 0.60 -11.32
N ILE A 97 6.78 -0.08 -10.67
CA ILE A 97 6.93 -0.56 -9.28
C ILE A 97 8.09 -1.55 -9.16
N ARG A 98 8.32 -2.37 -10.18
CA ARG A 98 9.45 -3.31 -10.20
C ARG A 98 10.81 -2.64 -10.28
N GLN A 99 10.89 -1.47 -10.90
CA GLN A 99 12.16 -0.79 -11.19
C GLN A 99 12.61 0.20 -10.10
N ARG A 100 11.70 0.64 -9.23
CA ARG A 100 12.00 1.71 -8.25
C ARG A 100 11.43 1.41 -6.86
N SER A 101 12.25 1.59 -5.84
CA SER A 101 11.79 1.60 -4.44
C SER A 101 11.06 2.92 -4.13
N GLY A 102 10.08 2.87 -3.22
CA GLY A 102 9.35 4.06 -2.79
C GLY A 102 8.08 4.38 -3.57
N ILE A 103 7.67 3.50 -4.50
CA ILE A 103 6.37 3.56 -5.16
C ILE A 103 5.42 2.59 -4.46
N PHE A 104 4.26 3.10 -4.09
CA PHE A 104 3.16 2.33 -3.49
C PHE A 104 1.94 2.41 -4.39
N TYR A 105 1.13 1.38 -4.36
CA TYR A 105 -0.09 1.30 -5.16
C TYR A 105 -1.32 1.25 -4.28
N LEU A 106 -2.36 1.99 -4.65
CA LEU A 106 -3.65 2.01 -4.01
C LEU A 106 -4.76 1.87 -5.05
N GLU A 107 -5.39 0.70 -5.09
CA GLU A 107 -6.46 0.41 -6.04
C GLU A 107 -7.75 1.14 -5.67
N LYS A 108 -8.35 1.83 -6.64
CA LYS A 108 -9.70 2.39 -6.56
C LYS A 108 -10.75 1.28 -6.84
N PRO A 109 -11.87 1.22 -6.10
CA PRO A 109 -12.21 2.07 -4.96
C PRO A 109 -11.49 1.65 -3.67
N PHE A 110 -11.14 2.61 -2.83
CA PHE A 110 -10.52 2.39 -1.53
C PHE A 110 -11.26 3.18 -0.43
N ASP A 111 -11.18 2.68 0.80
CA ASP A 111 -11.60 3.45 1.96
C ASP A 111 -10.46 4.31 2.53
N ILE A 112 -10.82 5.28 3.38
CA ILE A 112 -9.87 6.23 3.92
C ILE A 112 -8.86 5.59 4.88
N ASN A 113 -9.20 4.50 5.56
CA ASN A 113 -8.27 3.80 6.46
C ASN A 113 -7.17 3.11 5.67
N ARG A 114 -7.52 2.53 4.51
CA ARG A 114 -6.56 1.93 3.59
C ARG A 114 -5.60 2.99 3.03
N MET A 115 -6.09 4.18 2.64
CA MET A 115 -5.24 5.30 2.24
C MET A 115 -4.27 5.70 3.35
N LYS A 116 -4.76 5.94 4.58
CA LYS A 116 -3.94 6.30 5.74
C LYS A 116 -2.88 5.26 6.03
N TRP A 117 -3.27 3.99 6.03
CA TRP A 117 -2.33 2.89 6.22
C TRP A 117 -1.23 2.90 5.16
N THR A 118 -1.55 3.09 3.87
CA THR A 118 -0.56 3.16 2.79
C THR A 118 0.39 4.35 2.98
N ILE A 119 -0.11 5.50 3.44
CA ILE A 119 0.72 6.67 3.77
C ILE A 119 1.71 6.35 4.90
N HIS A 120 1.25 5.73 5.98
CA HIS A 120 2.13 5.32 7.07
C HIS A 120 3.19 4.32 6.59
N GLN A 121 2.84 3.38 5.73
CA GLN A 121 3.80 2.47 5.10
C GLN A 121 4.84 3.23 4.27
N ALA A 122 4.40 4.23 3.51
CA ALA A 122 5.32 5.04 2.74
C ALA A 122 6.31 5.79 3.61
N PHE A 123 5.92 6.26 4.79
CA PHE A 123 6.79 7.00 5.71
C PHE A 123 7.61 6.12 6.66
N ASP A 124 7.23 4.88 6.85
CA ASP A 124 8.00 3.98 7.71
C ASP A 124 9.38 3.74 7.11
N SER A 125 10.37 4.40 7.70
CA SER A 125 11.79 4.32 7.28
C SER A 125 12.44 2.99 7.63
N SER A 126 11.79 2.20 8.46
CA SER A 126 12.18 0.82 8.71
C SER A 126 11.79 -0.03 7.51
N HIS A 127 12.50 0.11 6.40
CA HIS A 127 12.30 -0.60 5.13
C HIS A 127 12.14 -2.13 5.26
N ASN A 128 12.20 -2.64 6.48
CA ASN A 128 12.19 -4.07 6.77
C ASN A 128 10.97 -4.55 7.57
N LYS A 129 10.11 -3.65 8.13
CA LYS A 129 9.02 -4.07 9.02
C LYS A 129 7.88 -3.06 9.06
N TYR A 130 6.64 -3.51 8.93
CA TYR A 130 5.47 -2.75 9.31
C TYR A 130 4.56 -3.61 10.20
N ARG A 131 3.81 -2.97 11.10
CA ARG A 131 2.94 -3.64 12.07
C ARG A 131 1.64 -2.87 12.27
N GLY A 132 0.59 -3.56 12.66
CA GLY A 132 -0.70 -2.96 12.95
C GLY A 132 -1.64 -3.93 13.65
N ARG A 133 -2.89 -3.51 13.82
CA ARG A 133 -3.95 -4.34 14.36
C ARG A 133 -4.96 -4.68 13.28
N LEU A 134 -5.50 -5.90 13.32
CA LEU A 134 -6.49 -6.35 12.33
C LEU A 134 -7.83 -5.59 12.44
N ILE A 135 -8.12 -4.97 13.57
CA ILE A 135 -9.29 -4.10 13.74
C ILE A 135 -9.18 -2.81 12.91
N ASP A 136 -7.97 -2.36 12.62
CA ASP A 136 -7.72 -1.15 11.85
C ASP A 136 -7.73 -1.43 10.33
N MET A 137 -7.36 -2.67 9.95
CA MET A 137 -7.36 -3.16 8.56
C MET A 137 -7.51 -4.67 8.54
N ASN A 138 -8.43 -5.18 7.74
CA ASN A 138 -8.62 -6.62 7.63
C ASN A 138 -7.46 -7.31 6.91
N LEU A 139 -7.25 -8.60 7.20
CA LEU A 139 -6.11 -9.34 6.68
C LEU A 139 -6.14 -9.52 5.15
N LYS A 140 -7.32 -9.55 4.53
CA LYS A 140 -7.45 -9.62 3.07
C LYS A 140 -6.85 -8.39 2.40
N ASP A 141 -7.12 -7.20 2.94
CA ASP A 141 -6.57 -5.94 2.43
C ASP A 141 -5.05 -5.85 2.64
N ILE A 142 -4.55 -6.37 3.77
CA ILE A 142 -3.12 -6.45 4.03
C ILE A 142 -2.44 -7.38 3.01
N ILE A 143 -3.01 -8.56 2.76
CA ILE A 143 -2.49 -9.51 1.75
C ILE A 143 -2.53 -8.87 0.36
N LYS A 144 -3.67 -8.27 -0.03
CA LYS A 144 -3.84 -7.58 -1.30
C LYS A 144 -2.78 -6.49 -1.49
N HIS A 145 -2.58 -5.63 -0.47
CA HIS A 145 -1.56 -4.60 -0.49
C HIS A 145 -0.15 -5.19 -0.70
N ASN A 146 0.21 -6.23 0.05
CA ASN A 146 1.52 -6.88 -0.09
C ASN A 146 1.72 -7.47 -1.48
N CYS A 147 0.69 -8.08 -2.03
CA CYS A 147 0.75 -8.64 -3.38
C CYS A 147 0.90 -7.55 -4.45
N GLN A 148 0.13 -6.47 -4.34
CA GLN A 148 0.18 -5.33 -5.27
C GLN A 148 1.53 -4.61 -5.24
N ASN A 149 2.13 -4.45 -4.06
CA ASN A 149 3.43 -3.79 -3.89
C ASN A 149 4.63 -4.76 -4.03
N LYS A 150 4.40 -5.94 -4.59
CA LYS A 150 5.46 -6.95 -4.84
C LYS A 150 6.29 -7.26 -3.61
N PHE A 151 5.65 -7.25 -2.43
CA PHE A 151 6.31 -7.52 -1.16
C PHE A 151 7.03 -8.87 -1.19
N GLN A 152 8.24 -8.89 -0.65
CA GLN A 152 9.04 -10.10 -0.44
C GLN A 152 9.39 -10.22 1.03
N GLY A 153 8.95 -11.31 1.66
CA GLY A 153 9.11 -11.49 3.09
C GLY A 153 7.99 -12.34 3.70
N TYR A 154 7.70 -12.08 4.95
CA TYR A 154 6.63 -12.77 5.65
C TYR A 154 5.81 -11.83 6.54
N LEU A 155 4.56 -12.19 6.73
CA LEU A 155 3.61 -11.54 7.62
C LEU A 155 3.35 -12.46 8.80
N ASN A 156 3.79 -12.06 10.00
CA ASN A 156 3.39 -12.71 11.24
C ASN A 156 2.06 -12.14 11.70
N ILE A 157 1.13 -12.97 12.07
CA ILE A 157 -0.18 -12.57 12.60
C ILE A 157 -0.38 -13.27 13.94
N THR A 158 -0.87 -12.54 14.95
CA THR A 158 -1.19 -13.10 16.26
C THR A 158 -2.61 -12.72 16.64
N ASN A 159 -3.38 -13.70 17.13
CA ASN A 159 -4.74 -13.53 17.64
C ASN A 159 -4.85 -14.30 18.96
N GLY A 160 -4.74 -13.58 20.08
CA GLY A 160 -4.63 -14.21 21.39
C GLY A 160 -3.41 -15.15 21.47
N GLU A 161 -3.64 -16.42 21.79
CA GLU A 161 -2.58 -17.44 21.87
C GLU A 161 -2.22 -18.07 20.52
N GLN A 162 -3.00 -17.77 19.48
CA GLN A 162 -2.74 -18.32 18.13
C GLN A 162 -1.77 -17.42 17.37
N SER A 163 -0.90 -18.05 16.58
CA SER A 163 0.00 -17.35 15.66
C SER A 163 -0.05 -17.98 14.28
N GLY A 164 -0.01 -17.14 13.27
CA GLY A 164 0.06 -17.53 11.87
C GLY A 164 1.17 -16.78 11.14
N ILE A 165 1.69 -17.38 10.08
CA ILE A 165 2.70 -16.76 9.22
C ILE A 165 2.26 -16.93 7.77
N ILE A 166 2.31 -15.85 6.99
CA ILE A 166 2.09 -15.87 5.54
C ILE A 166 3.38 -15.43 4.86
N TYR A 167 3.85 -16.19 3.89
CA TYR A 167 5.08 -15.93 3.16
C TYR A 167 4.80 -15.42 1.76
N PHE A 168 5.53 -14.36 1.38
CA PHE A 168 5.40 -13.68 0.09
C PHE A 168 6.72 -13.72 -0.67
N ARG A 169 6.65 -13.93 -1.99
CA ARG A 169 7.78 -13.78 -2.91
C ARG A 169 7.32 -13.00 -4.13
N CYS A 170 7.93 -11.82 -4.34
CA CYS A 170 7.59 -10.92 -5.45
C CYS A 170 6.09 -10.64 -5.58
N GLY A 171 5.39 -10.46 -4.45
CA GLY A 171 3.94 -10.19 -4.42
C GLY A 171 3.05 -11.42 -4.58
N GLU A 172 3.59 -12.63 -4.61
CA GLU A 172 2.80 -13.86 -4.55
C GLU A 172 2.78 -14.45 -3.15
N VAL A 173 1.62 -14.90 -2.70
CA VAL A 173 1.51 -15.73 -1.50
C VAL A 173 2.02 -17.12 -1.86
N ILE A 174 3.16 -17.53 -1.28
CA ILE A 174 3.80 -18.79 -1.63
C ILE A 174 3.55 -19.91 -0.60
N HIS A 175 3.33 -19.52 0.65
CA HIS A 175 3.10 -20.46 1.76
C HIS A 175 2.40 -19.77 2.92
N ALA A 176 1.70 -20.55 3.75
CA ALA A 176 1.17 -20.08 5.04
C ALA A 176 1.26 -21.21 6.06
N LYS A 177 1.36 -20.85 7.34
CA LYS A 177 1.40 -21.79 8.46
C LYS A 177 0.64 -21.24 9.66
N VAL A 178 -0.18 -22.09 10.31
CA VAL A 178 -0.91 -21.82 11.55
C VAL A 178 -0.95 -23.10 12.37
N GLY A 179 -0.24 -23.18 13.49
CA GLY A 179 -0.10 -24.42 14.24
C GLY A 179 0.39 -25.55 13.35
N GLU A 180 -0.37 -26.63 13.27
CA GLU A 180 -0.11 -27.80 12.41
C GLU A 180 -0.63 -27.65 10.96
N LEU A 181 -1.39 -26.58 10.67
CA LEU A 181 -1.91 -26.34 9.33
C LEU A 181 -0.85 -25.64 8.47
N GLU A 182 -0.75 -26.07 7.19
CA GLU A 182 0.16 -25.49 6.22
C GLU A 182 -0.53 -25.24 4.86
N GLY A 183 0.09 -24.37 4.06
CA GLY A 183 -0.35 -24.05 2.70
C GLY A 183 -1.71 -23.36 2.66
N GLU A 184 -2.55 -23.75 1.71
CA GLU A 184 -3.86 -23.14 1.48
C GLU A 184 -4.79 -23.24 2.69
N LYS A 185 -4.75 -24.38 3.40
CA LYS A 185 -5.57 -24.59 4.62
C LYS A 185 -5.21 -23.62 5.74
N ALA A 186 -3.92 -23.37 5.94
CA ALA A 186 -3.45 -22.38 6.91
C ALA A 186 -3.86 -20.97 6.51
N LEU A 187 -3.72 -20.61 5.24
CA LEU A 187 -4.16 -19.32 4.72
C LEU A 187 -5.66 -19.11 4.92
N LEU A 188 -6.47 -20.13 4.62
CA LEU A 188 -7.92 -20.15 4.85
C LEU A 188 -8.29 -19.91 6.31
N ASN A 189 -7.54 -20.48 7.22
CA ASN A 189 -7.76 -20.31 8.64
C ASN A 189 -7.46 -18.87 9.08
N VAL A 190 -6.27 -18.37 8.77
CA VAL A 190 -5.80 -17.08 9.27
C VAL A 190 -6.54 -15.89 8.63
N ILE A 191 -6.98 -16.02 7.38
CA ILE A 191 -7.62 -14.92 6.64
C ILE A 191 -8.97 -14.49 7.26
N ASN A 192 -9.57 -15.35 8.06
CA ASN A 192 -10.81 -15.08 8.79
C ASN A 192 -10.60 -14.47 10.18
N TRP A 193 -9.37 -14.23 10.58
CA TRP A 193 -9.09 -13.54 11.82
C TRP A 193 -9.41 -12.05 11.68
N ASN A 194 -10.37 -11.58 12.47
CA ASN A 194 -10.84 -10.19 12.44
C ASN A 194 -10.21 -9.34 13.55
N GLU A 195 -9.52 -9.99 14.49
CA GLU A 195 -8.83 -9.35 15.60
C GLU A 195 -7.40 -9.87 15.69
N GLY A 196 -6.53 -9.07 16.31
CA GLY A 196 -5.14 -9.46 16.48
C GLY A 196 -4.16 -8.39 16.02
N GLN A 197 -2.90 -8.76 16.02
CA GLN A 197 -1.81 -7.91 15.55
C GLN A 197 -1.09 -8.59 14.39
N TYR A 198 -0.55 -7.78 13.51
CA TYR A 198 0.31 -8.27 12.44
C TYR A 198 1.64 -7.52 12.39
N ASN A 199 2.66 -8.19 11.89
CA ASN A 199 4.01 -7.65 11.69
C ASN A 199 4.57 -8.23 10.40
N ALA A 200 4.81 -7.37 9.40
CA ALA A 200 5.45 -7.75 8.15
C ALA A 200 6.96 -7.54 8.25
N VAL A 201 7.72 -8.47 7.75
CA VAL A 201 9.19 -8.47 7.77
C VAL A 201 9.69 -8.77 6.36
N LEU A 202 10.50 -7.87 5.80
CA LEU A 202 11.24 -8.13 4.56
C LEU A 202 12.29 -9.21 4.80
N ALA A 203 12.29 -10.23 3.97
CA ALA A 203 13.26 -11.32 4.06
C ALA A 203 13.37 -12.02 2.69
N ASP A 204 14.52 -12.62 2.44
CA ASP A 204 14.60 -13.62 1.38
C ASP A 204 13.92 -14.92 1.84
N ILE A 205 13.04 -15.46 0.98
CA ILE A 205 12.23 -16.63 1.30
C ILE A 205 12.64 -17.82 0.42
N PRO A 206 13.59 -18.66 0.89
CA PRO A 206 14.14 -19.75 0.08
C PRO A 206 13.24 -20.98 0.00
N MET A 207 12.04 -20.96 0.61
CA MET A 207 11.15 -22.12 0.67
C MET A 207 10.40 -22.36 -0.64
N LYS A 208 9.95 -23.62 -0.83
CA LYS A 208 9.14 -24.01 -1.98
C LYS A 208 7.73 -23.41 -1.89
N LYS A 209 7.17 -23.04 -3.04
CA LYS A 209 5.78 -22.60 -3.16
C LYS A 209 4.84 -23.80 -2.91
N THR A 210 3.96 -23.69 -1.92
CA THR A 210 2.94 -24.71 -1.59
C THR A 210 1.52 -24.24 -1.94
N ILE A 211 1.32 -22.92 -2.08
CA ILE A 211 0.06 -22.32 -2.53
C ILE A 211 0.20 -22.06 -4.02
N GLN A 212 -0.52 -22.82 -4.84
CA GLN A 212 -0.42 -22.76 -6.31
C GLN A 212 -1.32 -21.70 -6.93
N ASN A 213 -2.48 -21.44 -6.31
CA ASN A 213 -3.45 -20.45 -6.79
C ASN A 213 -2.90 -19.05 -6.63
N GLY A 214 -3.14 -18.19 -7.65
CA GLY A 214 -2.84 -16.76 -7.53
C GLY A 214 -3.65 -16.11 -6.40
N TRP A 215 -3.09 -15.11 -5.77
CA TRP A 215 -3.70 -14.46 -4.60
C TRP A 215 -5.10 -13.88 -4.90
N ARG A 216 -5.37 -13.43 -6.13
CA ARG A 216 -6.70 -12.93 -6.56
C ARG A 216 -7.76 -14.00 -6.43
N LEU A 217 -7.50 -15.17 -7.02
CA LEU A 217 -8.41 -16.32 -6.96
C LEU A 217 -8.60 -16.80 -5.51
N LEU A 218 -7.55 -16.73 -4.70
CA LEU A 218 -7.63 -17.07 -3.28
C LEU A 218 -8.54 -16.10 -2.54
N LEU A 219 -8.41 -14.79 -2.73
CA LEU A 219 -9.22 -13.79 -2.05
C LEU A 219 -10.68 -13.80 -2.55
N GLU A 220 -10.94 -14.08 -3.82
CA GLU A 220 -12.30 -14.22 -4.38
C GLU A 220 -13.09 -15.40 -3.78
N LYS A 221 -12.41 -16.52 -3.51
CA LYS A 221 -13.03 -17.68 -2.83
C LYS A 221 -13.58 -17.36 -1.43
N PHE A 222 -13.16 -16.21 -0.84
CA PHE A 222 -13.55 -15.78 0.50
C PHE A 222 -14.61 -14.67 0.53
N ILE A 223 -15.17 -14.29 -0.61
CA ILE A 223 -16.37 -13.45 -0.64
C ILE A 223 -17.53 -14.36 -0.23
N PRO A 224 -18.24 -14.10 0.88
CA PRO A 224 -19.44 -14.84 1.22
C PRO A 224 -20.39 -14.69 0.04
N GLN A 225 -20.78 -15.79 -0.57
CA GLN A 225 -21.92 -15.78 -1.49
C GLN A 225 -23.15 -15.52 -0.62
N PHE A 226 -23.68 -14.30 -0.69
CA PHE A 226 -25.00 -13.94 -0.16
C PHE A 226 -26.08 -14.41 -1.12
#